data_16e46ff282793ccccb268275e66cf95a
#
_entry.id   16e46ff282793ccccb268275e66cf95a
#
_cell.length_a   1.000
_cell.length_b   1.000
_cell.length_c   1.000
_cell.angle_alpha   90.00
_cell.angle_beta   90.00
_cell.angle_gamma   90.00
#
_symmetry.space_group_name_H-M   'P 1'
#
loop_
_entity.id
_entity.type
_entity.pdbx_description
1 polymer ?
#
loop_
_entity_poly.entity_id
_entity_poly.type
_entity_poly.pdbx_seq_one_letter_code
_entity_poly.pdbx_strand_id
1 'polypeptide(L)'
;MNNYYNAAKGAHLLFIATILQLIGSVLMSLSTVVMAGTYSIGGTLAMAGIGGVIVIVGYIMQLVAIANGGKDESMLRTAFILAIIGLVLAIINAFFSNSALTIISMIISIILTVMVILGFNNVMNNIGRSDVARKGNMALIIYVIATVIGQIINARVKGISAIYSLGSLQTLIGMAVAVLILSIIGLVVYIIYLKSVDNALNR
;
A
#
# COMPACT_ATOMS: atom_id res chain seq x y z
N MET A 1 12.00 -20.77 -23.08
CA MET A 1 11.41 -20.90 -21.74
C MET A 1 11.59 -19.57 -21.02
N ASN A 2 10.53 -18.98 -20.51
CA ASN A 2 10.63 -17.68 -19.83
C ASN A 2 11.47 -17.80 -18.56
N ASN A 3 12.67 -17.22 -18.56
CA ASN A 3 13.58 -17.20 -17.39
C ASN A 3 12.95 -16.50 -16.16
N TYR A 4 11.77 -15.89 -16.29
CA TYR A 4 11.06 -15.09 -15.27
C TYR A 4 9.64 -15.61 -14.99
N TYR A 5 9.44 -16.94 -15.02
CA TYR A 5 8.14 -17.55 -14.76
C TYR A 5 7.58 -17.21 -13.37
N ASN A 6 8.44 -17.26 -12.34
CA ASN A 6 8.00 -16.96 -10.99
C ASN A 6 7.74 -15.46 -10.80
N ALA A 7 8.50 -14.59 -11.48
CA ALA A 7 8.25 -13.15 -11.48
C ALA A 7 6.91 -12.82 -12.16
N ALA A 8 6.55 -13.52 -13.26
CA ALA A 8 5.24 -13.37 -13.90
C ALA A 8 4.09 -13.73 -12.96
N LYS A 9 4.19 -14.90 -12.30
CA LYS A 9 3.22 -15.32 -11.29
C LYS A 9 3.16 -14.33 -10.11
N GLY A 10 4.32 -13.85 -9.68
CA GLY A 10 4.42 -12.83 -8.62
C GLY A 10 3.74 -11.51 -9.02
N ALA A 11 3.99 -11.00 -10.23
CA ALA A 11 3.38 -9.77 -10.73
C ALA A 11 1.86 -9.86 -10.80
N HIS A 12 1.33 -10.98 -11.31
CA HIS A 12 -0.10 -11.22 -11.37
C HIS A 12 -0.76 -11.24 -9.99
N LEU A 13 -0.19 -12.00 -9.05
CA LEU A 13 -0.69 -12.06 -7.68
C LEU A 13 -0.59 -10.70 -6.98
N LEU A 14 0.50 -9.95 -7.19
CA LEU A 14 0.68 -8.63 -6.60
C LEU A 14 -0.33 -7.61 -7.13
N PHE A 15 -0.63 -7.67 -8.42
CA PHE A 15 -1.68 -6.84 -9.03
C PHE A 15 -3.04 -7.09 -8.36
N ILE A 16 -3.46 -8.36 -8.20
CA ILE A 16 -4.71 -8.72 -7.52
C ILE A 16 -4.68 -8.31 -6.04
N ALA A 17 -3.57 -8.59 -5.34
CA ALA A 17 -3.38 -8.24 -3.94
C ALA A 17 -3.56 -6.72 -3.70
N THR A 18 -2.99 -5.90 -4.57
CA THR A 18 -3.08 -4.43 -4.47
C THR A 18 -4.51 -3.94 -4.69
N ILE A 19 -5.27 -4.55 -5.63
CA ILE A 19 -6.69 -4.24 -5.83
C ILE A 19 -7.50 -4.60 -4.57
N LEU A 20 -7.28 -5.77 -4.00
CA LEU A 20 -7.96 -6.17 -2.76
C LEU A 20 -7.66 -5.21 -1.61
N GLN A 21 -6.39 -4.82 -1.45
CA GLN A 21 -5.99 -3.84 -0.42
C GLN A 21 -6.67 -2.48 -0.65
N LEU A 22 -6.78 -2.02 -1.90
CA LEU A 22 -7.50 -0.78 -2.22
C LEU A 22 -8.98 -0.88 -1.83
N ILE A 23 -9.67 -1.95 -2.23
CA ILE A 23 -11.08 -2.17 -1.91
C ILE A 23 -11.29 -2.23 -0.39
N GLY A 24 -10.48 -3.01 0.31
CA GLY A 24 -10.56 -3.13 1.77
C GLY A 24 -10.29 -1.81 2.49
N SER A 25 -9.30 -1.04 2.04
CA SER A 25 -8.97 0.28 2.60
C SER A 25 -10.10 1.30 2.39
N VAL A 26 -10.74 1.29 1.22
CA VAL A 26 -11.90 2.14 0.93
C VAL A 26 -13.07 1.77 1.84
N LEU A 27 -13.38 0.48 2.01
CA LEU A 27 -14.44 0.03 2.91
C LEU A 27 -14.18 0.44 4.37
N MET A 28 -12.94 0.30 4.84
CA MET A 28 -12.56 0.75 6.20
C MET A 28 -12.69 2.27 6.35
N SER A 29 -12.29 3.04 5.34
CA SER A 29 -12.42 4.50 5.36
C SER A 29 -13.88 4.95 5.33
N LEU A 30 -14.71 4.30 4.51
CA LEU A 30 -16.15 4.57 4.46
C LEU A 30 -16.84 4.24 5.79
N SER A 31 -16.43 3.17 6.49
CA SER A 31 -16.99 2.84 7.79
C SER A 31 -16.80 3.96 8.81
N THR A 32 -15.66 4.65 8.78
CA THR A 32 -15.36 5.79 9.65
C THR A 32 -16.28 7.00 9.35
N VAL A 33 -16.53 7.26 8.05
CA VAL A 33 -17.42 8.34 7.61
C VAL A 33 -18.87 8.04 7.99
N VAL A 34 -19.34 6.80 7.78
CA VAL A 34 -20.69 6.36 8.15
C VAL A 34 -20.90 6.46 9.67
N MET A 35 -19.91 6.08 10.47
CA MET A 35 -19.97 6.21 11.92
C MET A 35 -20.16 7.66 12.36
N ALA A 36 -19.46 8.59 11.74
CA ALA A 36 -19.56 10.02 12.05
C ALA A 36 -20.91 10.62 11.65
N GLY A 37 -21.58 10.11 10.58
CA GLY A 37 -22.82 10.66 10.03
C GLY A 37 -24.11 10.04 10.53
N THR A 38 -24.12 8.74 10.90
CA THR A 38 -25.37 7.99 11.16
C THR A 38 -25.50 7.45 12.58
N TYR A 39 -24.45 7.49 13.40
CA TYR A 39 -24.37 6.86 14.72
C TYR A 39 -24.72 5.35 14.71
N SER A 40 -24.70 4.72 13.54
CA SER A 40 -25.01 3.29 13.38
C SER A 40 -23.77 2.43 13.67
N ILE A 41 -23.66 1.96 14.92
CA ILE A 41 -22.50 1.16 15.37
C ILE A 41 -22.44 -0.18 14.65
N GLY A 42 -23.59 -0.86 14.45
CA GLY A 42 -23.64 -2.21 13.85
C GLY A 42 -23.17 -2.23 12.39
N GLY A 43 -23.67 -1.32 11.56
CA GLY A 43 -23.28 -1.23 10.14
C GLY A 43 -21.81 -0.86 9.98
N THR A 44 -21.32 0.04 10.82
CA THR A 44 -19.92 0.48 10.83
C THR A 44 -18.96 -0.66 11.16
N LEU A 45 -19.26 -1.45 12.22
CA LEU A 45 -18.44 -2.60 12.60
C LEU A 45 -18.43 -3.68 11.53
N ALA A 46 -19.57 -3.94 10.86
CA ALA A 46 -19.63 -4.90 9.76
C ALA A 46 -18.77 -4.46 8.57
N MET A 47 -18.85 -3.20 8.15
CA MET A 47 -18.04 -2.66 7.04
C MET A 47 -16.54 -2.66 7.38
N ALA A 48 -16.17 -2.26 8.60
CA ALA A 48 -14.79 -2.27 9.06
C ALA A 48 -14.24 -3.70 9.15
N GLY A 49 -15.03 -4.65 9.63
CA GLY A 49 -14.68 -6.06 9.72
C GLY A 49 -14.43 -6.69 8.34
N ILE A 50 -15.37 -6.50 7.41
CA ILE A 50 -15.23 -7.00 6.02
C ILE A 50 -14.01 -6.35 5.35
N GLY A 51 -13.86 -5.03 5.46
CA GLY A 51 -12.72 -4.30 4.90
C GLY A 51 -11.39 -4.81 5.46
N GLY A 52 -11.32 -5.03 6.77
CA GLY A 52 -10.15 -5.59 7.46
C GLY A 52 -9.76 -6.98 6.96
N VAL A 53 -10.73 -7.88 6.82
CA VAL A 53 -10.49 -9.24 6.27
C VAL A 53 -9.94 -9.17 4.85
N ILE A 54 -10.53 -8.31 3.99
CA ILE A 54 -10.06 -8.12 2.60
C ILE A 54 -8.62 -7.59 2.58
N VAL A 55 -8.26 -6.64 3.45
CA VAL A 55 -6.89 -6.11 3.56
C VAL A 55 -5.92 -7.22 3.98
N ILE A 56 -6.28 -8.04 4.96
CA ILE A 56 -5.44 -9.16 5.43
C ILE A 56 -5.21 -10.17 4.31
N VAL A 57 -6.26 -10.57 3.59
CA VAL A 57 -6.14 -11.48 2.44
C VAL A 57 -5.24 -10.87 1.37
N GLY A 58 -5.44 -9.59 1.02
CA GLY A 58 -4.58 -8.86 0.10
C GLY A 58 -3.12 -8.84 0.55
N TYR A 59 -2.86 -8.65 1.84
CA TYR A 59 -1.50 -8.66 2.39
C TYR A 59 -0.83 -10.03 2.31
N ILE A 60 -1.55 -11.10 2.63
CA ILE A 60 -1.05 -12.49 2.48
C ILE A 60 -0.71 -12.77 1.02
N MET A 61 -1.59 -12.39 0.09
CA MET A 61 -1.32 -12.52 -1.35
C MET A 61 -0.11 -11.72 -1.79
N GLN A 62 0.09 -10.53 -1.27
CA GLN A 62 1.28 -9.70 -1.53
C GLN A 62 2.56 -10.41 -1.07
N LEU A 63 2.58 -11.01 0.12
CA LEU A 63 3.72 -11.77 0.61
C LEU A 63 4.05 -12.94 -0.33
N VAL A 64 3.05 -13.72 -0.74
CA VAL A 64 3.22 -14.83 -1.69
C VAL A 64 3.70 -14.34 -3.05
N ALA A 65 3.20 -13.19 -3.51
CA ALA A 65 3.60 -12.56 -4.76
C ALA A 65 5.09 -12.18 -4.76
N ILE A 66 5.54 -11.49 -3.71
CA ILE A 66 6.93 -11.04 -3.56
C ILE A 66 7.85 -12.26 -3.38
N ALA A 67 7.44 -13.28 -2.62
CA ALA A 67 8.18 -14.53 -2.45
C ALA A 67 8.38 -15.27 -3.79
N ASN A 68 7.35 -15.31 -4.64
CA ASN A 68 7.49 -15.90 -5.98
C ASN A 68 8.45 -15.07 -6.83
N GLY A 69 8.28 -13.75 -6.92
CA GLY A 69 9.20 -12.90 -7.68
C GLY A 69 10.64 -12.97 -7.19
N GLY A 70 10.84 -13.17 -5.90
CA GLY A 70 12.16 -13.31 -5.26
C GLY A 70 12.93 -14.58 -5.67
N LYS A 71 12.29 -15.54 -6.34
CA LYS A 71 12.98 -16.70 -6.93
C LYS A 71 13.76 -16.33 -8.20
N ASP A 72 13.29 -15.32 -8.91
CA ASP A 72 13.87 -14.91 -10.20
C ASP A 72 14.67 -13.60 -10.07
N GLU A 73 14.39 -12.76 -9.05
CA GLU A 73 15.02 -11.45 -8.87
C GLU A 73 15.43 -11.22 -7.41
N SER A 74 16.72 -10.95 -7.19
CA SER A 74 17.31 -10.82 -5.84
C SER A 74 16.72 -9.64 -5.02
N MET A 75 16.40 -8.54 -5.68
CA MET A 75 15.78 -7.38 -5.02
C MET A 75 14.38 -7.69 -4.48
N LEU A 76 13.59 -8.51 -5.21
CA LEU A 76 12.30 -9.00 -4.72
C LEU A 76 12.46 -9.97 -3.55
N ARG A 77 13.55 -10.77 -3.51
CA ARG A 77 13.87 -11.62 -2.35
C ARG A 77 14.15 -10.77 -1.11
N THR A 78 14.92 -9.70 -1.24
CA THR A 78 15.18 -8.78 -0.13
C THR A 78 13.89 -8.05 0.29
N ALA A 79 13.05 -7.67 -0.66
CA ALA A 79 11.73 -7.10 -0.39
C ALA A 79 10.85 -8.06 0.42
N PHE A 80 10.91 -9.38 0.15
CA PHE A 80 10.18 -10.37 0.93
C PHE A 80 10.63 -10.41 2.39
N ILE A 81 11.93 -10.36 2.65
CA ILE A 81 12.47 -10.31 4.02
C ILE A 81 11.97 -9.06 4.74
N LEU A 82 12.03 -7.89 4.09
CA LEU A 82 11.50 -6.64 4.65
C LEU A 82 9.98 -6.70 4.89
N ALA A 83 9.23 -7.38 4.05
CA ALA A 83 7.79 -7.56 4.23
C ALA A 83 7.49 -8.39 5.49
N ILE A 84 8.27 -9.44 5.77
CA ILE A 84 8.15 -10.23 7.01
C ILE A 84 8.51 -9.38 8.24
N ILE A 85 9.59 -8.60 8.17
CA ILE A 85 9.98 -7.69 9.25
C ILE A 85 8.86 -6.66 9.51
N GLY A 86 8.31 -6.08 8.44
CA GLY A 86 7.19 -5.14 8.52
C GLY A 86 5.95 -5.74 9.17
N LEU A 87 5.63 -7.01 8.84
CA LEU A 87 4.53 -7.74 9.46
C LEU A 87 4.74 -7.92 10.98
N VAL A 88 5.92 -8.36 11.37
CA VAL A 88 6.26 -8.55 12.79
C VAL A 88 6.14 -7.22 13.54
N LEU A 89 6.66 -6.14 12.99
CA LEU A 89 6.56 -4.80 13.60
C LEU A 89 5.12 -4.30 13.67
N ALA A 90 4.29 -4.58 12.65
CA ALA A 90 2.88 -4.23 12.66
C ALA A 90 2.12 -4.96 13.78
N ILE A 91 2.40 -6.24 13.98
CA ILE A 91 1.84 -7.04 15.08
C ILE A 91 2.29 -6.46 16.44
N ILE A 92 3.58 -6.21 16.62
CA ILE A 92 4.11 -5.63 17.87
C ILE A 92 3.45 -4.27 18.14
N ASN A 93 3.33 -3.41 17.12
CA ASN A 93 2.74 -2.08 17.26
C ASN A 93 1.23 -2.14 17.61
N ALA A 94 0.52 -3.18 17.18
CA ALA A 94 -0.89 -3.39 17.53
C ALA A 94 -1.07 -3.65 19.05
N PHE A 95 -0.09 -4.28 19.69
CA PHE A 95 -0.15 -4.54 21.14
C PHE A 95 0.43 -3.39 21.98
N PHE A 96 1.45 -2.69 21.49
CA PHE A 96 2.20 -1.72 22.30
C PHE A 96 1.94 -0.25 21.93
N SER A 97 1.23 0.03 20.82
CA SER A 97 0.83 1.38 20.36
C SER A 97 1.92 2.46 20.50
N ASN A 98 3.16 2.14 20.06
CA ASN A 98 4.30 3.01 20.22
C ASN A 98 4.53 3.88 18.97
N SER A 99 4.64 5.20 19.17
CA SER A 99 4.87 6.16 18.07
C SER A 99 6.16 5.88 17.30
N ALA A 100 7.24 5.45 17.97
CA ALA A 100 8.49 5.11 17.31
C ALA A 100 8.34 3.87 16.41
N LEU A 101 7.63 2.82 16.88
CA LEU A 101 7.32 1.64 16.08
C LEU A 101 6.46 1.99 14.86
N THR A 102 5.53 2.92 14.99
CA THR A 102 4.72 3.41 13.87
C THR A 102 5.59 4.06 12.80
N ILE A 103 6.54 4.92 13.18
CA ILE A 103 7.46 5.57 12.25
C ILE A 103 8.36 4.54 11.56
N ILE A 104 8.92 3.59 12.32
CA ILE A 104 9.78 2.53 11.76
C ILE A 104 8.98 1.68 10.75
N SER A 105 7.77 1.26 11.09
CA SER A 105 6.89 0.49 10.20
C SER A 105 6.57 1.25 8.90
N MET A 106 6.36 2.56 9.01
CA MET A 106 6.14 3.44 7.84
C MET A 106 7.38 3.48 6.93
N ILE A 107 8.56 3.67 7.50
CA ILE A 107 9.83 3.70 6.73
C ILE A 107 10.02 2.36 6.01
N ILE A 108 9.83 1.24 6.71
CA ILE A 108 9.94 -0.10 6.13
C ILE A 108 8.93 -0.29 4.99
N SER A 109 7.69 0.16 5.14
CA SER A 109 6.67 0.08 4.09
C SER A 109 7.05 0.86 2.82
N ILE A 110 7.63 2.05 2.98
CA ILE A 110 8.13 2.84 1.85
C ILE A 110 9.28 2.09 1.16
N ILE A 111 10.28 1.64 1.92
CA ILE A 111 11.45 0.91 1.38
C ILE A 111 10.98 -0.37 0.67
N LEU A 112 10.05 -1.11 1.26
CA LEU A 112 9.46 -2.31 0.67
C LEU A 112 8.85 -2.01 -0.72
N THR A 113 8.02 -0.98 -0.81
CA THR A 113 7.38 -0.61 -2.09
C THR A 113 8.41 -0.17 -3.12
N VAL A 114 9.41 0.62 -2.72
CA VAL A 114 10.53 1.01 -3.58
C VAL A 114 11.26 -0.23 -4.12
N MET A 115 11.59 -1.18 -3.26
CA MET A 115 12.31 -2.40 -3.66
C MET A 115 11.48 -3.29 -4.58
N VAL A 116 10.17 -3.38 -4.35
CA VAL A 116 9.26 -4.14 -5.23
C VAL A 116 9.21 -3.52 -6.62
N ILE A 117 9.05 -2.19 -6.71
CA ILE A 117 9.02 -1.50 -8.00
C ILE A 117 10.37 -1.64 -8.72
N LEU A 118 11.48 -1.42 -8.04
CA LEU A 118 12.81 -1.53 -8.63
C LEU A 118 13.13 -2.98 -9.05
N GLY A 119 12.71 -3.98 -8.25
CA GLY A 119 12.89 -5.38 -8.59
C GLY A 119 12.14 -5.76 -9.88
N PHE A 120 10.89 -5.36 -10.03
CA PHE A 120 10.16 -5.56 -11.28
C PHE A 120 10.72 -4.73 -12.43
N ASN A 121 11.24 -3.52 -12.18
CA ASN A 121 11.91 -2.73 -13.22
C ASN A 121 13.17 -3.44 -13.75
N ASN A 122 13.95 -4.08 -12.87
CA ASN A 122 15.09 -4.89 -13.29
C ASN A 122 14.65 -6.04 -14.19
N VAL A 123 13.60 -6.77 -13.81
CA VAL A 123 13.02 -7.83 -14.64
C VAL A 123 12.59 -7.26 -16.01
N MET A 124 11.89 -6.13 -16.03
CA MET A 124 11.45 -5.49 -17.28
C MET A 124 12.62 -5.08 -18.18
N ASN A 125 13.67 -4.49 -17.61
CA ASN A 125 14.87 -4.12 -18.36
C ASN A 125 15.58 -5.35 -18.94
N ASN A 126 15.67 -6.44 -18.16
CA ASN A 126 16.32 -7.69 -18.57
C ASN A 126 15.59 -8.39 -19.73
N ILE A 127 14.27 -8.21 -19.85
CA ILE A 127 13.48 -8.73 -20.98
C ILE A 127 13.32 -7.71 -22.13
N GLY A 128 14.04 -6.58 -22.06
CA GLY A 128 14.00 -5.54 -23.10
C GLY A 128 12.75 -4.63 -23.08
N ARG A 129 11.96 -4.66 -21.99
CA ARG A 129 10.74 -3.85 -21.80
C ARG A 129 11.00 -2.58 -20.99
N SER A 130 11.98 -1.79 -21.42
CA SER A 130 12.34 -0.52 -20.76
C SER A 130 11.19 0.51 -20.75
N ASP A 131 10.23 0.39 -21.67
CA ASP A 131 8.99 1.18 -21.67
C ASP A 131 8.17 0.97 -20.40
N VAL A 132 8.07 -0.27 -19.91
CA VAL A 132 7.37 -0.63 -18.68
C VAL A 132 8.19 -0.22 -17.46
N ALA A 133 9.51 -0.44 -17.47
CA ALA A 133 10.40 0.00 -16.40
C ALA A 133 10.34 1.53 -16.16
N ARG A 134 10.23 2.34 -17.24
CA ARG A 134 10.04 3.79 -17.13
C ARG A 134 8.72 4.15 -16.44
N LYS A 135 7.63 3.42 -16.72
CA LYS A 135 6.36 3.60 -15.99
C LYS A 135 6.53 3.28 -14.50
N GLY A 136 7.32 2.26 -14.16
CA GLY A 136 7.66 1.93 -12.78
C GLY A 136 8.39 3.07 -12.06
N ASN A 137 9.36 3.70 -12.70
CA ASN A 137 10.05 4.86 -12.12
C ASN A 137 9.10 6.04 -11.87
N MET A 138 8.16 6.31 -12.80
CA MET A 138 7.12 7.32 -12.58
C MET A 138 6.19 6.95 -11.44
N ALA A 139 5.74 5.69 -11.38
CA ALA A 139 4.89 5.19 -10.31
C ALA A 139 5.58 5.31 -8.94
N LEU A 140 6.87 5.01 -8.87
CA LEU A 140 7.70 5.15 -7.67
C LEU A 140 7.73 6.59 -7.18
N ILE A 141 8.02 7.56 -8.05
CA ILE A 141 8.08 8.98 -7.70
C ILE A 141 6.72 9.44 -7.15
N ILE A 142 5.63 9.14 -7.87
CA ILE A 142 4.28 9.53 -7.46
C ILE A 142 3.90 8.89 -6.14
N TYR A 143 4.18 7.59 -5.96
CA TYR A 143 3.88 6.86 -4.74
C TYR A 143 4.62 7.42 -3.52
N VAL A 144 5.94 7.67 -3.66
CA VAL A 144 6.76 8.21 -2.58
C VAL A 144 6.29 9.62 -2.21
N ILE A 145 6.05 10.49 -3.18
CA ILE A 145 5.55 11.85 -2.94
C ILE A 145 4.18 11.80 -2.23
N ALA A 146 3.24 10.99 -2.73
CA ALA A 146 1.91 10.85 -2.14
C ALA A 146 1.99 10.34 -0.69
N THR A 147 2.86 9.35 -0.43
CA THR A 147 3.06 8.79 0.91
C THR A 147 3.66 9.81 1.85
N VAL A 148 4.72 10.53 1.45
CA VAL A 148 5.37 11.54 2.29
C VAL A 148 4.42 12.70 2.61
N ILE A 149 3.71 13.23 1.62
CA ILE A 149 2.72 14.30 1.83
C ILE A 149 1.60 13.81 2.76
N GLY A 150 1.08 12.59 2.52
CA GLY A 150 0.06 11.98 3.37
C GLY A 150 0.50 11.87 4.83
N GLN A 151 1.75 11.51 5.09
CA GLN A 151 2.30 11.42 6.44
C GLN A 151 2.47 12.79 7.10
N ILE A 152 2.90 13.80 6.35
CA ILE A 152 3.00 15.18 6.88
C ILE A 152 1.62 15.68 7.29
N ILE A 153 0.60 15.45 6.47
CA ILE A 153 -0.79 15.83 6.78
C ILE A 153 -1.28 15.06 8.02
N ASN A 154 -1.07 13.74 8.09
CA ASN A 154 -1.47 12.92 9.24
C ASN A 154 -0.80 13.37 10.55
N ALA A 155 0.48 13.77 10.50
CA ALA A 155 1.17 14.32 11.67
C ALA A 155 0.53 15.64 12.14
N ARG A 156 0.12 16.50 11.21
CA ARG A 156 -0.60 17.74 11.51
C ARG A 156 -1.99 17.48 12.11
N VAL A 157 -2.74 16.51 11.56
CA VAL A 157 -4.05 16.09 12.07
C VAL A 157 -3.96 15.66 13.54
N LYS A 158 -2.96 14.86 13.91
CA LYS A 158 -2.75 14.43 15.31
C LYS A 158 -2.47 15.62 16.25
N GLY A 159 -1.77 16.64 15.76
CA GLY A 159 -1.50 17.84 16.55
C GLY A 159 -2.73 18.72 16.78
N ILE A 160 -3.69 18.75 15.84
CA ILE A 160 -4.90 19.57 15.90
C ILE A 160 -6.01 18.91 16.74
N SER A 161 -6.06 17.58 16.80
CA SER A 161 -7.10 16.84 17.53
C SER A 161 -7.14 17.15 19.04
N ALA A 162 -6.14 17.83 19.58
CA ALA A 162 -6.09 18.29 20.97
C ALA A 162 -6.88 19.61 21.20
N ILE A 163 -7.39 20.28 20.16
CA ILE A 163 -8.04 21.58 20.25
C ILE A 163 -9.50 21.45 19.77
N TYR A 164 -10.44 21.34 20.69
CA TYR A 164 -11.86 21.22 20.42
C TYR A 164 -12.48 22.58 20.01
N SER A 165 -12.45 22.91 18.72
CA SER A 165 -13.25 24.00 18.14
C SER A 165 -13.92 23.57 16.84
N LEU A 166 -15.11 24.14 16.53
CA LEU A 166 -15.83 23.83 15.28
C LEU A 166 -14.99 24.10 14.02
N GLY A 167 -14.15 25.13 14.02
CA GLY A 167 -13.21 25.43 12.92
C GLY A 167 -12.10 24.38 12.77
N SER A 168 -11.65 23.75 13.87
CA SER A 168 -10.68 22.67 13.83
C SER A 168 -11.24 21.37 13.23
N LEU A 169 -12.54 21.09 13.45
CA LEU A 169 -13.21 19.91 12.89
C LEU A 169 -13.27 19.97 11.35
N GLN A 170 -13.66 21.13 10.80
CA GLN A 170 -13.72 21.31 9.35
C GLN A 170 -12.35 21.18 8.68
N THR A 171 -11.30 21.70 9.32
CA THR A 171 -9.92 21.58 8.87
C THR A 171 -9.45 20.11 8.90
N LEU A 172 -9.79 19.36 9.97
CA LEU A 172 -9.47 17.94 10.12
C LEU A 172 -10.13 17.10 9.02
N ILE A 173 -11.40 17.33 8.72
CA ILE A 173 -12.12 16.65 7.64
C ILE A 173 -11.45 16.93 6.29
N GLY A 174 -11.14 18.20 5.99
CA GLY A 174 -10.44 18.58 4.76
C GLY A 174 -9.09 17.89 4.61
N MET A 175 -8.29 17.84 5.67
CA MET A 175 -7.00 17.13 5.67
C MET A 175 -7.15 15.62 5.48
N ALA A 176 -8.13 14.99 6.14
CA ALA A 176 -8.40 13.56 5.99
C ALA A 176 -8.81 13.20 4.55
N VAL A 177 -9.67 14.02 3.93
CA VAL A 177 -10.06 13.86 2.53
C VAL A 177 -8.85 14.03 1.59
N ALA A 178 -7.98 15.01 1.83
CA ALA A 178 -6.77 15.21 1.03
C ALA A 178 -5.83 14.00 1.10
N VAL A 179 -5.62 13.42 2.29
CA VAL A 179 -4.82 12.19 2.48
C VAL A 179 -5.44 11.02 1.74
N LEU A 180 -6.76 10.86 1.81
CA LEU A 180 -7.48 9.79 1.12
C LEU A 180 -7.30 9.91 -0.41
N ILE A 181 -7.47 11.11 -0.97
CA ILE A 181 -7.29 11.35 -2.41
C ILE A 181 -5.86 11.03 -2.84
N LEU A 182 -4.84 11.52 -2.11
CA LEU A 182 -3.44 11.26 -2.41
C LEU A 182 -3.12 9.75 -2.35
N SER A 183 -3.64 9.04 -1.36
CA SER A 183 -3.47 7.61 -1.21
C SER A 183 -4.08 6.83 -2.38
N ILE A 184 -5.28 7.22 -2.81
CA ILE A 184 -5.96 6.61 -3.97
C ILE A 184 -5.14 6.86 -5.24
N ILE A 185 -4.66 8.09 -5.48
CA ILE A 185 -3.84 8.41 -6.65
C ILE A 185 -2.58 7.54 -6.67
N GLY A 186 -1.85 7.46 -5.56
CA GLY A 186 -0.64 6.65 -5.45
C GLY A 186 -0.90 5.17 -5.75
N LEU A 187 -1.97 4.61 -5.18
CA LEU A 187 -2.37 3.21 -5.40
C LEU A 187 -2.83 2.95 -6.83
N VAL A 188 -3.62 3.84 -7.43
CA VAL A 188 -4.09 3.68 -8.81
C VAL A 188 -2.90 3.68 -9.78
N VAL A 189 -1.95 4.60 -9.63
CA VAL A 189 -0.74 4.64 -10.47
C VAL A 189 0.08 3.36 -10.29
N TYR A 190 0.20 2.87 -9.07
CA TYR A 190 0.89 1.61 -8.77
C TYR A 190 0.17 0.40 -9.41
N ILE A 191 -1.15 0.33 -9.33
CA ILE A 191 -1.97 -0.71 -9.99
C ILE A 191 -1.78 -0.70 -11.51
N ILE A 192 -1.79 0.48 -12.14
CA ILE A 192 -1.57 0.63 -13.60
C ILE A 192 -0.18 0.12 -13.97
N TYR A 193 0.83 0.42 -13.16
CA TYR A 193 2.18 -0.11 -13.36
C TYR A 193 2.21 -1.64 -13.25
N LEU A 194 1.67 -2.21 -12.16
CA LEU A 194 1.63 -3.66 -11.96
C LEU A 194 0.89 -4.38 -13.09
N LYS A 195 -0.21 -3.80 -13.59
CA LYS A 195 -0.92 -4.34 -14.76
C LYS A 195 -0.05 -4.32 -16.02
N SER A 196 0.78 -3.29 -16.18
CA SER A 196 1.72 -3.22 -17.31
C SER A 196 2.82 -4.29 -17.21
N VAL A 197 3.30 -4.58 -15.99
CA VAL A 197 4.28 -5.66 -15.70
C VAL A 197 3.64 -7.03 -15.97
N ASP A 198 2.44 -7.27 -15.42
CA ASP A 198 1.67 -8.50 -15.60
C ASP A 198 1.46 -8.81 -17.09
N ASN A 199 1.01 -7.82 -17.86
CA ASN A 199 0.81 -7.95 -19.29
C ASN A 199 2.11 -8.18 -20.08
N ALA A 200 3.25 -7.66 -19.61
CA ALA A 200 4.54 -7.84 -20.28
C ALA A 200 5.14 -9.23 -20.04
N LEU A 201 4.89 -9.83 -18.87
CA LEU A 201 5.43 -11.13 -18.49
C LEU A 201 4.55 -12.31 -18.93
N ASN A 202 3.25 -12.10 -19.11
CA ASN A 202 2.28 -13.14 -19.48
C ASN A 202 1.93 -13.15 -20.98
N ARG A 203 2.68 -12.43 -21.82
CA ARG A 203 2.64 -12.52 -23.28
C ARG A 203 3.83 -13.35 -23.79
#